data_87bcbb40a38912b05ed0daaa2a343cae
#
_entry.id   87bcbb40a38912b05ed0daaa2a343cae
#
_cell.length_a   1.000
_cell.length_b   1.000
_cell.length_c   1.000
_cell.angle_alpha   90.00
_cell.angle_beta   90.00
_cell.angle_gamma   90.00
#
_symmetry.space_group_name_H-M   'P 1'
#
loop_
_entity.id
_entity.type
_entity.pdbx_description
1 polymer ?
#
loop_
_entity_poly.entity_id
_entity_poly.type
_entity_poly.pdbx_seq_one_letter_code
_entity_poly.pdbx_strand_id
1 'polypeptide(L)'
;MRHKDLLYIEDENERKLFYRFTPAAIASNFVPLVVILHGEGRDEARNFEHKMWNVLTPLDHFGYEKKSSCWLGEKGDFFIKDLLQELIQKIAEEYECEDHIYLYGNAMGGYGAILHGILCKANAVYAHAPHIRLQETNCVDIVSKENDLTHFLNATDPFPFFYLCEDGSTDENSLEDETAYFADACKKYGIKVHLDFCPKAEDDGTQVIKEVLDFFEKVASEG
;
A
#
# COMPACT_ATOMS: atom_id res chain seq x y z
N MET A 1 22.65 -8.62 5.02
CA MET A 1 21.43 -9.09 5.68
C MET A 1 21.06 -10.47 5.18
N ARG A 2 20.58 -11.38 6.02
CA ARG A 2 20.30 -12.76 5.59
C ARG A 2 18.81 -12.87 5.26
N HIS A 3 18.43 -12.78 3.98
CA HIS A 3 17.06 -13.04 3.50
C HIS A 3 16.69 -14.55 3.51
N LYS A 4 17.33 -15.36 4.36
CA LYS A 4 17.23 -16.83 4.31
C LYS A 4 15.83 -17.40 4.58
N ASP A 5 14.93 -16.58 5.16
CA ASP A 5 13.58 -17.01 5.53
C ASP A 5 12.48 -16.23 4.78
N LEU A 6 12.84 -15.44 3.76
CA LEU A 6 11.89 -14.71 2.93
C LEU A 6 11.59 -15.47 1.65
N LEU A 7 10.33 -15.45 1.24
CA LEU A 7 9.91 -15.83 -0.10
C LEU A 7 10.28 -14.72 -1.09
N TYR A 8 10.29 -15.03 -2.37
CA TYR A 8 10.47 -14.01 -3.41
C TYR A 8 9.70 -14.36 -4.69
N ILE A 9 9.39 -13.31 -5.44
CA ILE A 9 9.03 -13.38 -6.85
C ILE A 9 10.12 -12.65 -7.63
N GLU A 10 10.40 -13.06 -8.85
CA GLU A 10 11.45 -12.47 -9.68
C GLU A 10 10.96 -12.22 -11.10
N ASP A 11 11.49 -11.17 -11.71
CA ASP A 11 11.25 -10.84 -13.11
C ASP A 11 12.23 -11.56 -14.04
N GLU A 12 12.09 -11.32 -15.36
CA GLU A 12 12.96 -11.88 -16.41
C GLU A 12 14.43 -11.45 -16.29
N ASN A 13 14.72 -10.38 -15.54
CA ASN A 13 16.07 -9.86 -15.29
C ASN A 13 16.63 -10.33 -13.95
N GLU A 14 16.04 -11.35 -13.32
CA GLU A 14 16.44 -11.91 -12.03
C GLU A 14 16.36 -10.91 -10.85
N ARG A 15 15.59 -9.81 -10.99
CA ARG A 15 15.35 -8.86 -9.90
C ARG A 15 14.25 -9.40 -8.99
N LYS A 16 14.48 -9.35 -7.68
CA LYS A 16 13.65 -10.06 -6.69
C LYS A 16 12.89 -9.10 -5.80
N LEU A 17 11.58 -9.27 -5.74
CA LEU A 17 10.74 -8.72 -4.69
C LEU A 17 10.61 -9.77 -3.59
N PHE A 18 11.23 -9.52 -2.44
CA PHE A 18 11.12 -10.38 -1.26
C PHE A 18 9.83 -10.08 -0.50
N TYR A 19 9.28 -11.10 0.15
CA TYR A 19 8.07 -10.94 0.95
C TYR A 19 7.95 -11.99 2.04
N ARG A 20 7.09 -11.71 3.03
CA ARG A 20 6.50 -12.71 3.92
C ARG A 20 5.03 -12.84 3.59
N PHE A 21 4.55 -14.06 3.68
CA PHE A 21 3.14 -14.34 3.62
C PHE A 21 2.76 -15.21 4.82
N THR A 22 1.73 -14.81 5.53
CA THR A 22 1.20 -15.53 6.69
C THR A 22 -0.28 -15.79 6.44
N PRO A 23 -0.66 -17.05 6.18
CA PRO A 23 -2.06 -17.39 6.00
C PRO A 23 -2.82 -17.22 7.31
N ALA A 24 -4.11 -16.95 7.21
CA ALA A 24 -5.00 -16.88 8.37
C ALA A 24 -5.02 -18.23 9.12
N ALA A 25 -5.17 -18.16 10.45
CA ALA A 25 -5.25 -19.37 11.27
C ALA A 25 -6.56 -20.16 11.05
N ILE A 26 -7.59 -19.51 10.51
CA ILE A 26 -8.87 -20.13 10.17
C ILE A 26 -8.86 -20.51 8.68
N ALA A 27 -8.98 -21.81 8.40
CA ALA A 27 -9.18 -22.28 7.03
C ALA A 27 -10.63 -21.98 6.59
N SER A 28 -10.81 -20.99 5.74
CA SER A 28 -12.08 -20.60 5.14
C SER A 28 -11.82 -20.05 3.74
N ASN A 29 -12.67 -20.38 2.79
CA ASN A 29 -12.59 -19.90 1.40
C ASN A 29 -12.97 -18.42 1.22
N PHE A 30 -13.14 -17.68 2.31
CA PHE A 30 -13.53 -16.25 2.28
C PHE A 30 -12.65 -15.41 3.20
N VAL A 31 -11.42 -15.86 3.46
CA VAL A 31 -10.50 -15.10 4.28
C VAL A 31 -9.87 -13.99 3.45
N PRO A 32 -10.08 -12.72 3.81
CA PRO A 32 -9.56 -11.61 3.03
C PRO A 32 -8.02 -11.53 3.08
N LEU A 33 -7.45 -10.93 2.05
CA LEU A 33 -6.03 -10.58 1.96
C LEU A 33 -5.81 -9.15 2.39
N VAL A 34 -4.90 -8.92 3.32
CA VAL A 34 -4.32 -7.60 3.59
C VAL A 34 -2.87 -7.54 3.12
N VAL A 35 -2.55 -6.51 2.33
CA VAL A 35 -1.19 -6.19 1.90
C VAL A 35 -0.68 -5.01 2.70
N ILE A 36 0.42 -5.20 3.44
CA ILE A 36 0.99 -4.17 4.32
C ILE A 36 2.28 -3.64 3.68
N LEU A 37 2.25 -2.39 3.22
CA LEU A 37 3.36 -1.74 2.56
C LEU A 37 4.12 -0.83 3.53
N HIS A 38 5.43 -1.06 3.66
CA HIS A 38 6.27 -0.27 4.55
C HIS A 38 6.61 1.09 3.95
N GLY A 39 6.89 2.06 4.81
CA GLY A 39 7.51 3.33 4.45
C GLY A 39 9.03 3.21 4.28
N GLU A 40 9.72 4.34 4.17
CA GLU A 40 11.17 4.38 3.99
C GLU A 40 11.96 3.69 5.11
N GLY A 41 13.13 3.14 4.72
CA GLY A 41 14.17 2.71 5.67
C GLY A 41 13.92 1.40 6.37
N ARG A 42 13.04 0.53 5.87
CA ARG A 42 12.88 -0.82 6.42
C ARG A 42 13.75 -1.83 5.72
N ASP A 43 14.44 -2.59 6.53
CA ASP A 43 15.37 -3.63 6.09
C ASP A 43 14.78 -5.05 6.17
N GLU A 44 13.61 -5.21 6.78
CA GLU A 44 12.98 -6.50 7.00
C GLU A 44 11.47 -6.46 6.76
N ALA A 45 10.95 -7.47 6.05
CA ALA A 45 9.52 -7.72 5.96
C ALA A 45 9.01 -8.13 7.36
N ARG A 46 8.02 -7.43 7.89
CA ARG A 46 7.45 -7.73 9.20
C ARG A 46 6.75 -9.07 9.18
N ASN A 47 6.90 -9.84 10.25
CA ASN A 47 6.01 -10.96 10.50
C ASN A 47 4.78 -10.43 11.25
N PHE A 48 3.61 -10.60 10.67
CA PHE A 48 2.35 -10.26 11.29
C PHE A 48 1.35 -11.39 11.09
N GLU A 49 0.88 -11.97 12.18
CA GLU A 49 -0.08 -13.06 12.18
C GLU A 49 -1.45 -12.54 12.60
N HIS A 50 -2.47 -12.90 11.85
CA HIS A 50 -3.85 -12.59 12.20
C HIS A 50 -4.75 -13.81 12.06
N LYS A 51 -5.76 -13.90 12.93
CA LYS A 51 -6.63 -15.06 12.96
C LYS A 51 -7.52 -15.16 11.72
N MET A 52 -8.01 -14.00 11.24
CA MET A 52 -9.04 -13.86 10.22
C MET A 52 -8.53 -13.28 8.90
N TRP A 53 -7.24 -12.97 8.78
CA TRP A 53 -6.66 -12.32 7.61
C TRP A 53 -5.46 -13.09 7.08
N ASN A 54 -5.42 -13.27 5.77
CA ASN A 54 -4.18 -13.56 5.07
C ASN A 54 -3.34 -12.29 5.02
N VAL A 55 -2.10 -12.36 5.46
CA VAL A 55 -1.24 -11.18 5.58
C VAL A 55 -0.04 -11.29 4.65
N LEU A 56 0.07 -10.35 3.71
CA LEU A 56 1.20 -10.20 2.79
C LEU A 56 2.01 -8.96 3.17
N THR A 57 3.30 -9.14 3.46
CA THR A 57 4.24 -8.06 3.77
C THR A 57 5.42 -8.12 2.81
N PRO A 58 5.33 -7.46 1.64
CA PRO A 58 6.44 -7.35 0.70
C PRO A 58 7.51 -6.39 1.23
N LEU A 59 8.72 -6.48 0.66
CA LEU A 59 9.89 -5.67 1.02
C LEU A 59 10.46 -4.98 -0.22
N ASP A 60 10.21 -3.68 -0.34
CA ASP A 60 10.85 -2.84 -1.33
C ASP A 60 12.20 -2.35 -0.79
N HIS A 61 13.28 -2.97 -1.25
CA HIS A 61 14.67 -2.66 -0.86
C HIS A 61 15.47 -2.00 -1.99
N PHE A 62 14.78 -1.52 -3.01
CA PHE A 62 15.35 -0.78 -4.13
C PHE A 62 15.29 0.73 -3.89
N GLY A 63 15.74 1.51 -4.88
CA GLY A 63 15.74 2.97 -4.81
C GLY A 63 16.99 3.55 -4.13
N TYR A 64 16.96 4.87 -3.88
CA TYR A 64 18.08 5.61 -3.32
C TYR A 64 18.51 5.04 -1.96
N GLU A 65 19.79 4.73 -1.81
CA GLU A 65 20.37 4.10 -0.62
C GLU A 65 19.66 2.78 -0.20
N LYS A 66 18.94 2.12 -1.11
CA LYS A 66 18.16 0.90 -0.85
C LYS A 66 17.09 1.06 0.25
N LYS A 67 16.50 2.24 0.32
CA LYS A 67 15.49 2.53 1.35
C LYS A 67 14.06 2.28 0.89
N SER A 68 13.74 2.54 -0.35
CA SER A 68 12.48 2.24 -1.04
C SER A 68 12.53 2.84 -2.45
N SER A 69 11.91 2.17 -3.40
CA SER A 69 11.67 2.69 -4.74
C SER A 69 10.26 3.29 -4.89
N CYS A 70 9.62 3.67 -3.79
CA CYS A 70 8.23 4.12 -3.76
C CYS A 70 7.24 3.06 -4.29
N TRP A 71 7.60 1.79 -4.17
CA TRP A 71 6.83 0.68 -4.72
C TRP A 71 6.67 0.71 -6.25
N LEU A 72 7.60 1.37 -6.93
CA LEU A 72 7.63 1.52 -8.38
C LEU A 72 8.78 0.73 -9.03
N GLY A 73 10.01 1.04 -8.66
CA GLY A 73 11.22 0.52 -9.28
C GLY A 73 12.29 1.59 -9.36
N GLU A 74 13.21 1.48 -10.31
CA GLU A 74 14.35 2.37 -10.40
C GLU A 74 14.43 3.03 -11.80
N LYS A 75 14.74 4.33 -11.82
CA LYS A 75 15.07 5.07 -13.06
C LYS A 75 14.02 4.96 -14.18
N GLY A 76 12.74 4.95 -13.80
CA GLY A 76 11.62 4.83 -14.74
C GLY A 76 11.34 3.41 -15.24
N ASP A 77 12.09 2.41 -14.78
CA ASP A 77 11.77 0.99 -14.94
C ASP A 77 10.92 0.54 -13.74
N PHE A 78 9.63 0.35 -13.95
CA PHE A 78 8.62 0.13 -12.90
C PHE A 78 8.47 -1.35 -12.50
N PHE A 79 9.56 -2.09 -12.49
CA PHE A 79 9.56 -3.54 -12.23
C PHE A 79 9.01 -3.93 -10.85
N ILE A 80 9.18 -3.11 -9.81
CA ILE A 80 8.58 -3.39 -8.49
C ILE A 80 7.07 -3.25 -8.56
N LYS A 81 6.55 -2.26 -9.28
CA LYS A 81 5.12 -2.10 -9.51
C LYS A 81 4.53 -3.37 -10.16
N ASP A 82 5.18 -3.87 -11.19
CA ASP A 82 4.69 -5.04 -11.94
C ASP A 82 4.81 -6.32 -11.10
N LEU A 83 5.96 -6.55 -10.44
CA LEU A 83 6.17 -7.70 -9.54
C LEU A 83 5.18 -7.71 -8.37
N LEU A 84 4.88 -6.55 -7.78
CA LEU A 84 3.93 -6.48 -6.67
C LEU A 84 2.49 -6.77 -7.13
N GLN A 85 2.10 -6.31 -8.32
CA GLN A 85 0.79 -6.65 -8.89
C GLN A 85 0.69 -8.14 -9.17
N GLU A 86 1.70 -8.74 -9.78
CA GLU A 86 1.76 -10.19 -10.02
C GLU A 86 1.71 -10.98 -8.69
N LEU A 87 2.44 -10.53 -7.67
CA LEU A 87 2.45 -11.16 -6.35
C LEU A 87 1.07 -11.11 -5.69
N ILE A 88 0.41 -9.94 -5.68
CA ILE A 88 -0.93 -9.78 -5.10
C ILE A 88 -1.91 -10.71 -5.82
N GLN A 89 -1.92 -10.71 -7.15
CA GLN A 89 -2.81 -11.56 -7.95
C GLN A 89 -2.56 -13.04 -7.65
N LYS A 90 -1.30 -13.49 -7.67
CA LYS A 90 -0.94 -14.87 -7.40
C LYS A 90 -1.41 -15.34 -6.02
N ILE A 91 -1.20 -14.54 -4.97
CA ILE A 91 -1.64 -14.88 -3.62
C ILE A 91 -3.17 -14.88 -3.53
N ALA A 92 -3.83 -13.89 -4.14
CA ALA A 92 -5.28 -13.81 -4.14
C ALA A 92 -5.93 -15.03 -4.81
N GLU A 93 -5.42 -15.46 -5.97
CA GLU A 93 -5.86 -16.67 -6.68
C GLU A 93 -5.57 -17.95 -5.88
N GLU A 94 -4.37 -18.08 -5.30
CA GLU A 94 -3.98 -19.27 -4.52
C GLU A 94 -4.87 -19.46 -3.28
N TYR A 95 -5.32 -18.37 -2.67
CA TYR A 95 -6.13 -18.37 -1.44
C TYR A 95 -7.61 -18.02 -1.68
N GLU A 96 -8.05 -17.96 -2.94
CA GLU A 96 -9.46 -17.73 -3.35
C GLU A 96 -10.04 -16.46 -2.70
N CYS A 97 -9.27 -15.34 -2.72
CA CYS A 97 -9.65 -14.08 -2.08
C CYS A 97 -9.57 -12.86 -3.01
N GLU A 98 -9.72 -13.05 -4.33
CA GLU A 98 -9.61 -12.00 -5.36
C GLU A 98 -10.62 -10.86 -5.15
N ASP A 99 -11.78 -11.19 -4.60
CA ASP A 99 -12.85 -10.22 -4.33
C ASP A 99 -12.70 -9.53 -2.96
N HIS A 100 -11.65 -9.89 -2.18
CA HIS A 100 -11.46 -9.43 -0.79
C HIS A 100 -10.01 -9.00 -0.54
N ILE A 101 -9.56 -7.96 -1.25
CA ILE A 101 -8.21 -7.41 -1.15
C ILE A 101 -8.23 -6.04 -0.49
N TYR A 102 -7.36 -5.85 0.50
CA TYR A 102 -7.23 -4.62 1.29
C TYR A 102 -5.76 -4.23 1.39
N LEU A 103 -5.46 -2.92 1.32
CA LEU A 103 -4.09 -2.45 1.42
C LEU A 103 -3.93 -1.44 2.56
N TYR A 104 -2.81 -1.53 3.23
CA TYR A 104 -2.38 -0.58 4.24
C TYR A 104 -0.96 -0.09 3.97
N GLY A 105 -0.71 1.20 4.19
CA GLY A 105 0.63 1.76 4.14
C GLY A 105 0.76 3.11 4.85
N ASN A 106 2.00 3.44 5.24
CA ASN A 106 2.36 4.68 5.91
C ASN A 106 3.38 5.44 5.06
N ALA A 107 3.24 6.75 4.94
CA ALA A 107 4.10 7.64 4.18
C ALA A 107 4.32 7.13 2.74
N MET A 108 5.55 6.73 2.38
CA MET A 108 5.86 6.12 1.08
C MET A 108 5.12 4.79 0.85
N GLY A 109 4.89 4.01 1.92
CA GLY A 109 4.02 2.83 1.86
C GLY A 109 2.55 3.20 1.63
N GLY A 110 2.12 4.38 2.10
CA GLY A 110 0.79 4.94 1.83
C GLY A 110 0.61 5.27 0.34
N TYR A 111 1.63 5.86 -0.29
CA TYR A 111 1.67 6.02 -1.75
C TYR A 111 1.49 4.68 -2.46
N GLY A 112 2.31 3.68 -2.08
CA GLY A 112 2.21 2.34 -2.64
C GLY A 112 0.84 1.70 -2.43
N ALA A 113 0.25 1.83 -1.23
CA ALA A 113 -1.07 1.28 -0.93
C ALA A 113 -2.17 1.87 -1.82
N ILE A 114 -2.15 3.19 -2.05
CA ILE A 114 -3.10 3.86 -2.93
C ILE A 114 -2.89 3.40 -4.37
N LEU A 115 -1.66 3.46 -4.90
CA LEU A 115 -1.35 3.06 -6.27
C LEU A 115 -1.76 1.61 -6.53
N HIS A 116 -1.27 0.68 -5.72
CA HIS A 116 -1.51 -0.74 -5.91
C HIS A 116 -2.96 -1.13 -5.63
N GLY A 117 -3.63 -0.44 -4.69
CA GLY A 117 -5.06 -0.61 -4.44
C GLY A 117 -5.92 -0.23 -5.64
N ILE A 118 -5.55 0.84 -6.36
CA ILE A 118 -6.20 1.21 -7.63
C ILE A 118 -5.94 0.13 -8.69
N LEU A 119 -4.69 -0.29 -8.85
CA LEU A 119 -4.30 -1.23 -9.91
C LEU A 119 -4.91 -2.62 -9.74
N CYS A 120 -4.97 -3.15 -8.52
CA CYS A 120 -5.58 -4.46 -8.24
C CYS A 120 -7.09 -4.39 -7.93
N LYS A 121 -7.71 -3.19 -8.00
CA LYS A 121 -9.13 -2.97 -7.71
C LYS A 121 -9.53 -3.44 -6.30
N ALA A 122 -8.73 -3.10 -5.31
CA ALA A 122 -8.96 -3.49 -3.93
C ALA A 122 -10.32 -3.00 -3.39
N ASN A 123 -10.82 -3.63 -2.34
CA ASN A 123 -12.06 -3.22 -1.67
C ASN A 123 -11.87 -1.92 -0.89
N ALA A 124 -10.75 -1.83 -0.14
CA ALA A 124 -10.41 -0.61 0.57
C ALA A 124 -8.89 -0.42 0.72
N VAL A 125 -8.49 0.83 0.88
CA VAL A 125 -7.12 1.27 1.16
C VAL A 125 -7.13 2.14 2.41
N TYR A 126 -6.28 1.82 3.37
CA TYR A 126 -5.99 2.67 4.51
C TYR A 126 -4.57 3.23 4.36
N ALA A 127 -4.47 4.54 4.16
CA ALA A 127 -3.19 5.20 3.98
C ALA A 127 -2.96 6.25 5.08
N HIS A 128 -1.88 6.08 5.85
CA HIS A 128 -1.50 6.99 6.92
C HIS A 128 -0.41 7.94 6.43
N ALA A 129 -0.65 9.25 6.53
CA ALA A 129 0.22 10.32 6.05
C ALA A 129 0.85 10.01 4.67
N PRO A 130 0.04 9.63 3.65
CA PRO A 130 0.57 9.16 2.39
C PRO A 130 1.23 10.29 1.60
N HIS A 131 2.31 9.99 0.89
CA HIS A 131 2.72 10.83 -0.22
C HIS A 131 1.74 10.61 -1.38
N ILE A 132 1.32 11.68 -2.03
CA ILE A 132 0.44 11.63 -3.21
C ILE A 132 1.21 12.02 -4.47
N ARG A 133 2.12 12.96 -4.33
CA ARG A 133 3.01 13.45 -5.39
C ARG A 133 4.45 13.10 -5.07
N LEU A 134 5.11 12.43 -5.99
CA LEU A 134 6.53 12.13 -5.87
C LEU A 134 7.34 13.26 -6.50
N GLN A 135 8.23 13.86 -5.71
CA GLN A 135 9.17 14.85 -6.24
C GLN A 135 10.31 14.15 -6.98
N GLU A 136 10.82 14.74 -8.04
CA GLU A 136 11.90 14.20 -8.90
C GLU A 136 13.15 13.73 -8.13
N THR A 137 13.37 14.25 -6.93
CA THR A 137 14.60 14.00 -6.16
C THR A 137 14.61 12.71 -5.36
N ASN A 138 13.46 12.06 -5.13
CA ASN A 138 13.40 10.99 -4.13
C ASN A 138 13.23 9.57 -4.72
N CYS A 139 12.41 9.38 -5.74
CA CYS A 139 12.08 8.03 -6.18
C CYS A 139 12.00 7.85 -7.70
N VAL A 140 11.83 8.93 -8.48
CA VAL A 140 11.58 8.84 -9.92
C VAL A 140 12.42 9.87 -10.68
N ASP A 141 13.33 9.39 -11.53
CA ASP A 141 14.17 10.24 -12.39
C ASP A 141 13.40 10.78 -13.61
N ILE A 142 12.19 10.27 -13.87
CA ILE A 142 11.41 10.58 -15.08
C ILE A 142 10.03 11.08 -14.66
N VAL A 143 9.59 12.17 -15.26
CA VAL A 143 8.21 12.66 -15.11
C VAL A 143 7.26 11.68 -15.80
N SER A 144 6.45 10.98 -15.00
CA SER A 144 5.45 10.01 -15.46
C SER A 144 4.12 10.26 -14.74
N LYS A 145 3.06 9.57 -15.14
CA LYS A 145 1.78 9.67 -14.40
C LYS A 145 1.87 9.14 -12.98
N GLU A 146 2.83 8.27 -12.70
CA GLU A 146 3.11 7.74 -11.37
C GLU A 146 3.61 8.82 -10.39
N ASN A 147 4.07 9.98 -10.88
CA ASN A 147 4.47 11.08 -10.02
C ASN A 147 3.30 11.78 -9.30
N ASP A 148 2.07 11.55 -9.74
CA ASP A 148 0.87 12.09 -9.10
C ASP A 148 -0.26 11.05 -9.18
N LEU A 149 -0.68 10.54 -8.02
CA LEU A 149 -1.70 9.50 -7.93
C LEU A 149 -3.07 9.94 -8.47
N THR A 150 -3.34 11.24 -8.53
CA THR A 150 -4.60 11.75 -9.11
C THR A 150 -4.74 11.46 -10.60
N HIS A 151 -3.62 11.20 -11.30
CA HIS A 151 -3.63 10.82 -12.72
C HIS A 151 -4.21 9.42 -12.99
N PHE A 152 -4.38 8.60 -11.95
CA PHE A 152 -5.02 7.29 -12.06
C PHE A 152 -6.53 7.35 -11.86
N LEU A 153 -7.06 8.48 -11.36
CA LEU A 153 -8.49 8.61 -11.06
C LEU A 153 -9.29 8.94 -12.32
N ASN A 154 -10.48 8.36 -12.43
CA ASN A 154 -11.43 8.62 -13.50
C ASN A 154 -12.86 8.30 -13.04
N ALA A 155 -13.87 8.55 -13.89
CA ALA A 155 -15.29 8.38 -13.54
C ALA A 155 -15.86 7.00 -13.91
N THR A 156 -15.09 6.12 -14.54
CA THR A 156 -15.61 4.89 -15.16
C THR A 156 -15.14 3.61 -14.50
N ASP A 157 -13.96 3.62 -13.89
CA ASP A 157 -13.41 2.42 -13.27
C ASP A 157 -13.92 2.24 -11.83
N PRO A 158 -13.98 1.01 -11.32
CA PRO A 158 -14.20 0.76 -9.91
C PRO A 158 -12.95 1.16 -9.12
N PHE A 159 -13.16 1.88 -8.03
CA PHE A 159 -12.09 2.31 -7.12
C PHE A 159 -12.31 1.76 -5.72
N PRO A 160 -11.24 1.52 -4.95
CA PRO A 160 -11.36 1.15 -3.55
C PRO A 160 -12.00 2.29 -2.74
N PHE A 161 -12.53 1.95 -1.58
CA PHE A 161 -12.82 2.95 -0.56
C PHE A 161 -11.49 3.43 0.03
N PHE A 162 -11.17 4.72 -0.08
CA PHE A 162 -9.97 5.31 0.50
C PHE A 162 -10.25 5.86 1.89
N TYR A 163 -9.52 5.37 2.89
CA TYR A 163 -9.43 5.95 4.21
C TYR A 163 -8.04 6.57 4.37
N LEU A 164 -8.00 7.89 4.46
CA LEU A 164 -6.78 8.68 4.50
C LEU A 164 -6.65 9.31 5.88
N CYS A 165 -5.51 9.11 6.51
CA CYS A 165 -5.25 9.55 7.86
C CYS A 165 -4.05 10.52 7.87
N GLU A 166 -4.24 11.71 8.41
CA GLU A 166 -3.19 12.71 8.59
C GLU A 166 -2.55 12.61 9.96
N ASP A 167 -1.24 12.86 10.09
CA ASP A 167 -0.53 12.74 11.36
C ASP A 167 -0.54 14.02 12.23
N GLY A 168 -1.21 15.07 11.76
CA GLY A 168 -1.35 16.35 12.48
C GLY A 168 -0.04 17.14 12.61
N SER A 169 1.03 16.72 11.96
CA SER A 169 2.29 17.48 11.91
C SER A 169 2.20 18.61 10.86
N THR A 170 1.46 19.66 11.21
CA THR A 170 1.46 20.90 10.42
C THR A 170 2.74 21.66 10.70
N ASP A 171 3.79 21.40 9.93
CA ASP A 171 4.73 22.46 9.62
C ASP A 171 3.97 23.47 8.78
N GLU A 172 3.78 24.69 9.31
CA GLU A 172 3.09 25.81 8.63
C GLU A 172 3.70 26.17 7.25
N ASN A 173 4.78 25.52 6.85
CA ASN A 173 5.46 25.62 5.56
C ASN A 173 5.34 24.39 4.68
N SER A 174 4.59 23.34 5.06
CA SER A 174 4.38 22.21 4.18
C SER A 174 3.41 22.61 3.07
N LEU A 175 3.92 22.62 1.88
CA LEU A 175 3.20 22.71 0.61
C LEU A 175 1.92 21.87 0.69
N GLU A 176 0.80 22.50 0.33
CA GLU A 176 -0.55 21.93 0.15
C GLU A 176 -0.76 20.52 0.74
N ASP A 177 -1.69 20.41 1.67
CA ASP A 177 -2.11 19.13 2.23
C ASP A 177 -2.35 18.08 1.12
N GLU A 178 -1.39 17.16 0.95
CA GLU A 178 -1.42 16.15 -0.11
C GLU A 178 -2.63 15.23 0.02
N THR A 179 -3.03 14.96 1.25
CA THR A 179 -4.16 14.10 1.58
C THR A 179 -5.48 14.76 1.17
N ALA A 180 -5.66 16.04 1.48
CA ALA A 180 -6.82 16.81 1.04
C ALA A 180 -6.84 16.98 -0.48
N TYR A 181 -5.69 17.23 -1.11
CA TYR A 181 -5.57 17.30 -2.56
C TYR A 181 -6.08 16.02 -3.24
N PHE A 182 -5.65 14.84 -2.78
CA PHE A 182 -6.12 13.57 -3.32
C PHE A 182 -7.62 13.34 -3.06
N ALA A 183 -8.07 13.67 -1.84
CA ALA A 183 -9.48 13.52 -1.47
C ALA A 183 -10.40 14.40 -2.34
N ASP A 184 -9.99 15.62 -2.66
CA ASP A 184 -10.76 16.49 -3.54
C ASP A 184 -10.80 15.98 -4.98
N ALA A 185 -9.71 15.39 -5.46
CA ALA A 185 -9.68 14.69 -6.73
C ALA A 185 -10.64 13.47 -6.74
N CYS A 186 -10.65 12.67 -5.67
CA CYS A 186 -11.60 11.55 -5.52
C CYS A 186 -13.06 12.03 -5.57
N LYS A 187 -13.41 13.07 -4.79
CA LYS A 187 -14.77 13.64 -4.76
C LYS A 187 -15.23 14.11 -6.14
N LYS A 188 -14.32 14.72 -6.93
CA LYS A 188 -14.60 15.18 -8.29
C LYS A 188 -15.06 14.06 -9.22
N TYR A 189 -14.59 12.84 -9.01
CA TYR A 189 -14.97 11.65 -9.78
C TYR A 189 -16.03 10.78 -9.08
N GLY A 190 -16.54 11.20 -7.91
CA GLY A 190 -17.54 10.44 -7.13
C GLY A 190 -16.95 9.21 -6.44
N ILE A 191 -15.64 9.16 -6.24
CA ILE A 191 -14.93 8.07 -5.58
C ILE A 191 -15.09 8.23 -4.06
N LYS A 192 -15.40 7.13 -3.36
CA LYS A 192 -15.56 7.13 -1.91
C LYS A 192 -14.22 7.37 -1.21
N VAL A 193 -14.14 8.44 -0.43
CA VAL A 193 -12.96 8.80 0.36
C VAL A 193 -13.37 9.35 1.71
N HIS A 194 -12.64 8.96 2.75
CA HIS A 194 -12.78 9.49 4.10
C HIS A 194 -11.44 10.05 4.55
N LEU A 195 -11.47 11.25 5.16
CA LEU A 195 -10.31 11.91 5.77
C LEU A 195 -10.47 11.90 7.28
N ASP A 196 -9.42 11.55 7.99
CA ASP A 196 -9.38 11.58 9.44
C ASP A 196 -8.03 12.11 9.93
N PHE A 197 -8.00 12.58 11.17
CA PHE A 197 -6.79 12.98 11.88
C PHE A 197 -6.40 11.87 12.85
N CYS A 198 -5.29 11.22 12.58
CA CYS A 198 -4.75 10.19 13.44
C CYS A 198 -3.47 10.71 14.09
N PRO A 199 -3.43 10.86 15.41
CA PRO A 199 -2.20 11.26 16.07
C PRO A 199 -1.08 10.26 15.74
N LYS A 200 0.13 10.78 15.57
CA LYS A 200 1.32 9.98 15.28
C LYS A 200 1.42 8.84 16.30
N ALA A 201 1.32 7.61 15.84
CA ALA A 201 1.44 6.46 16.73
C ALA A 201 2.87 6.42 17.29
N GLU A 202 3.02 6.51 18.60
CA GLU A 202 4.29 6.31 19.31
C GLU A 202 4.71 4.83 19.35
N ASP A 203 3.88 3.93 18.80
CA ASP A 203 4.02 2.48 18.86
C ASP A 203 4.83 1.92 17.67
N ASP A 204 5.32 0.71 17.82
CA ASP A 204 6.07 -0.08 16.82
C ASP A 204 5.26 -0.40 15.53
N GLY A 205 4.07 0.14 15.42
CA GLY A 205 3.13 -0.02 14.30
C GLY A 205 2.27 -1.29 14.37
N THR A 206 2.43 -2.14 15.39
CA THR A 206 1.60 -3.35 15.56
C THR A 206 0.19 -2.98 15.99
N GLN A 207 0.06 -2.01 16.89
CA GLN A 207 -1.25 -1.51 17.34
C GLN A 207 -2.02 -0.85 16.19
N VAL A 208 -1.33 -0.02 15.39
CA VAL A 208 -1.93 0.63 14.20
C VAL A 208 -2.44 -0.41 13.22
N ILE A 209 -1.69 -1.48 12.95
CA ILE A 209 -2.15 -2.54 12.05
C ILE A 209 -3.42 -3.21 12.58
N LYS A 210 -3.56 -3.45 13.88
CA LYS A 210 -4.79 -4.00 14.47
C LYS A 210 -5.98 -3.07 14.24
N GLU A 211 -5.82 -1.78 14.51
CA GLU A 211 -6.87 -0.77 14.29
C GLU A 211 -7.29 -0.70 12.80
N VAL A 212 -6.31 -0.82 11.90
CA VAL A 212 -6.57 -0.88 10.45
C VAL A 212 -7.37 -2.14 10.08
N LEU A 213 -7.04 -3.30 10.65
CA LEU A 213 -7.78 -4.53 10.39
C LEU A 213 -9.19 -4.47 10.97
N ASP A 214 -9.37 -3.94 12.17
CA ASP A 214 -10.69 -3.69 12.77
C ASP A 214 -11.53 -2.73 11.90
N PHE A 215 -10.88 -1.73 11.27
CA PHE A 215 -11.53 -0.85 10.31
C PHE A 215 -11.96 -1.62 9.05
N PHE A 216 -11.08 -2.43 8.46
CA PHE A 216 -11.42 -3.22 7.28
C PHE A 216 -12.53 -4.24 7.53
N GLU A 217 -12.62 -4.83 8.72
CA GLU A 217 -13.71 -5.70 9.12
C GLU A 217 -15.07 -4.96 9.12
N LYS A 218 -15.09 -3.70 9.56
CA LYS A 218 -16.30 -2.86 9.48
C LYS A 218 -16.68 -2.57 8.04
N VAL A 219 -15.73 -2.16 7.21
CA VAL A 219 -15.96 -1.90 5.77
C VAL A 219 -16.50 -3.15 5.07
N ALA A 220 -15.93 -4.32 5.34
CA ALA A 220 -16.36 -5.59 4.76
C ALA A 220 -17.79 -6.00 5.20
N SER A 221 -18.21 -5.58 6.40
CA SER A 221 -19.55 -5.92 6.93
C SER A 221 -20.66 -4.98 6.43
N GLU A 222 -20.30 -3.81 5.89
CA GLU A 222 -21.25 -2.80 5.40
C GLU A 222 -21.49 -2.85 3.88
N GLY A 223 -20.72 -3.64 3.15
CA GLY A 223 -20.80 -3.83 1.68
C GLY A 223 -21.53 -5.09 1.32
#